data_d7f33aefe9984f2fe333cb2a3b18a92b
#
_entry.id   d7f33aefe9984f2fe333cb2a3b18a92b
#
_cell.length_a   1.000
_cell.length_b   1.000
_cell.length_c   1.000
_cell.angle_alpha   90.00
_cell.angle_beta   90.00
_cell.angle_gamma   90.00
#
_symmetry.space_group_name_H-M   'P 1'
#
loop_
_entity.id
_entity.type
_entity.pdbx_description
1 polymer ?
#
loop_
_entity_poly.entity_id
_entity_poly.type
_entity_poly.pdbx_seq_one_letter_code
_entity_poly.pdbx_strand_id
1 'polypeptide(L)'
;MATTRDPLDSSIFLAPLAIDVAKIRSLAHSLCSTFTSLAASSQEQFLPTPISESVLRPDTDGKGRYLAIDIGGTNLRVGFIELLGTPDSSHDATRNGESTHERSRVRRHLEKSWPIGEQLKHNKASDLFAWIGKCIAEVVQNGCLAWPGDLPDEIPLGITFSFPMIQHTLSEATLMSMGKGFQITSNLDLGKLLLEGYEKSRGGTSNLPRIKITAIVNDAVATLVSFAYQFRSTPRRKAAMGLIVGTGCNSTIPLALSKLHPSKRPAKVKVLETETTQEDVKIAVNTEWTIRGAAGPLQELNFITRWDEKLVSEGESPGFQPFEYMTAGRYLGELGRIIILEYLTTNLHIDSSTLPPLLTQRHGVSTTFLGNLGPHLATSEPSLLKQLETGIPALKESGAWRWTQEVAELVYDIAKAIQVRAAGMTAAAVIALLACADEIHFSSAPPPTNAGPLQQHKWHRGSNRRTHGRIYRWLYRPFPGLLDRLSRFSEWDYGC
;
A
#
# COMPACT_ATOMS: atom_id res chain seq x y z
N MET A 1 45.31 -15.88 -17.84
CA MET A 1 45.36 -15.40 -16.44
C MET A 1 43.91 -15.31 -15.99
N ALA A 2 43.47 -16.21 -15.10
CA ALA A 2 42.17 -16.15 -14.48
C ALA A 2 42.18 -14.97 -13.51
N THR A 3 41.39 -13.94 -13.81
CA THR A 3 41.12 -12.85 -12.85
C THR A 3 40.47 -13.49 -11.62
N THR A 4 41.18 -13.53 -10.51
CA THR A 4 40.60 -13.88 -9.20
C THR A 4 39.48 -12.89 -8.94
N ARG A 5 38.23 -13.34 -9.09
CA ARG A 5 37.04 -12.55 -8.76
C ARG A 5 37.11 -12.21 -7.28
N ASP A 6 36.88 -10.96 -6.95
CA ASP A 6 36.65 -10.55 -5.57
C ASP A 6 35.41 -11.32 -5.06
N PRO A 7 35.56 -12.16 -4.03
CA PRO A 7 34.45 -12.94 -3.48
C PRO A 7 33.30 -12.07 -2.96
N LEU A 8 33.51 -10.76 -2.81
CA LEU A 8 32.51 -9.78 -2.36
C LEU A 8 31.88 -8.96 -3.51
N ASP A 9 32.23 -9.24 -4.78
CA ASP A 9 31.53 -8.63 -5.91
C ASP A 9 30.10 -9.18 -6.01
N SER A 10 29.14 -8.46 -5.40
CA SER A 10 27.72 -8.80 -5.40
C SER A 10 27.01 -8.58 -6.74
N SER A 11 27.64 -7.92 -7.70
CA SER A 11 26.99 -7.43 -8.93
C SER A 11 26.40 -8.56 -9.79
N ILE A 12 27.14 -9.66 -9.96
CA ILE A 12 26.68 -10.83 -10.75
C ILE A 12 25.60 -11.59 -9.96
N PHE A 13 25.80 -11.75 -8.66
CA PHE A 13 24.83 -12.43 -7.80
C PHE A 13 23.49 -11.73 -7.78
N LEU A 14 23.48 -10.38 -7.72
CA LEU A 14 22.27 -9.55 -7.69
C LEU A 14 21.70 -9.22 -9.05
N ALA A 15 22.37 -9.59 -10.16
CA ALA A 15 21.90 -9.32 -11.51
C ALA A 15 20.44 -9.75 -11.78
N PRO A 16 19.91 -10.87 -11.23
CA PRO A 16 18.51 -11.23 -11.39
C PRO A 16 17.50 -10.22 -10.81
N LEU A 17 17.93 -9.42 -9.83
CA LEU A 17 17.09 -8.35 -9.25
C LEU A 17 17.16 -7.03 -10.03
N ALA A 18 18.07 -6.93 -11.02
CA ALA A 18 18.28 -5.70 -11.75
C ALA A 18 17.05 -5.32 -12.58
N ILE A 19 16.62 -4.06 -12.44
CA ILE A 19 15.54 -3.47 -13.19
C ILE A 19 16.02 -2.16 -13.82
N ASP A 20 15.69 -1.95 -15.08
CA ASP A 20 15.99 -0.74 -15.84
C ASP A 20 14.71 -0.15 -16.44
N VAL A 21 14.87 0.99 -17.12
CA VAL A 21 13.74 1.69 -17.76
C VAL A 21 13.08 0.84 -18.85
N ALA A 22 13.86 0.03 -19.58
CA ALA A 22 13.32 -0.84 -20.64
C ALA A 22 12.44 -1.94 -20.04
N LYS A 23 12.91 -2.60 -18.99
CA LYS A 23 12.13 -3.60 -18.23
C LYS A 23 10.86 -3.00 -17.62
N ILE A 24 10.96 -1.80 -17.00
CA ILE A 24 9.78 -1.09 -16.44
C ILE A 24 8.76 -0.81 -17.54
N ARG A 25 9.19 -0.33 -18.71
CA ARG A 25 8.30 -0.07 -19.84
C ARG A 25 7.64 -1.34 -20.36
N SER A 26 8.40 -2.40 -20.59
CA SER A 26 7.87 -3.70 -21.05
C SER A 26 6.85 -4.25 -20.07
N LEU A 27 7.16 -4.19 -18.76
CA LEU A 27 6.24 -4.63 -17.72
C LEU A 27 4.96 -3.78 -17.71
N ALA A 28 5.06 -2.45 -17.84
CA ALA A 28 3.90 -1.57 -17.88
C ALA A 28 2.97 -1.87 -19.06
N HIS A 29 3.52 -2.16 -20.25
CA HIS A 29 2.74 -2.54 -21.42
C HIS A 29 2.03 -3.88 -21.23
N SER A 30 2.75 -4.92 -20.77
CA SER A 30 2.18 -6.25 -20.54
C SER A 30 1.12 -6.23 -19.43
N LEU A 31 1.38 -5.52 -18.32
CA LEU A 31 0.40 -5.32 -17.26
C LEU A 31 -0.83 -4.55 -17.73
N CYS A 32 -0.71 -3.54 -18.60
CA CYS A 32 -1.87 -2.80 -19.11
C CYS A 32 -2.83 -3.72 -19.87
N SER A 33 -2.32 -4.56 -20.75
CA SER A 33 -3.12 -5.56 -21.47
C SER A 33 -3.78 -6.55 -20.50
N THR A 34 -3.01 -7.02 -19.51
CA THR A 34 -3.49 -7.94 -18.47
C THR A 34 -4.59 -7.30 -17.63
N PHE A 35 -4.41 -6.07 -17.15
CA PHE A 35 -5.38 -5.37 -16.33
C PHE A 35 -6.67 -5.05 -17.08
N THR A 36 -6.56 -4.70 -18.37
CA THR A 36 -7.72 -4.51 -19.22
C THR A 36 -8.53 -5.81 -19.37
N SER A 37 -7.85 -6.93 -19.60
CA SER A 37 -8.49 -8.24 -19.66
C SER A 37 -9.13 -8.64 -18.33
N LEU A 38 -8.44 -8.43 -17.21
CA LEU A 38 -8.95 -8.75 -15.88
C LEU A 38 -10.17 -7.90 -15.49
N ALA A 39 -10.19 -6.63 -15.84
CA ALA A 39 -11.36 -5.79 -15.63
C ALA A 39 -12.59 -6.35 -16.34
N ALA A 40 -12.42 -6.84 -17.58
CA ALA A 40 -13.49 -7.37 -18.40
C ALA A 40 -13.89 -8.83 -18.07
N SER A 41 -13.05 -9.60 -17.36
CA SER A 41 -13.29 -11.05 -17.20
C SER A 41 -13.21 -11.58 -15.76
N SER A 42 -12.35 -11.00 -14.90
CA SER A 42 -12.12 -11.53 -13.56
C SER A 42 -13.28 -11.24 -12.61
N GLN A 43 -13.62 -12.21 -11.76
CA GLN A 43 -14.58 -12.02 -10.65
C GLN A 43 -13.90 -11.70 -9.31
N GLU A 44 -12.59 -11.86 -9.23
CA GLU A 44 -11.81 -11.66 -7.99
C GLU A 44 -11.01 -10.36 -7.98
N GLN A 45 -10.87 -9.73 -9.16
CA GLN A 45 -10.09 -8.51 -9.37
C GLN A 45 -10.94 -7.45 -10.07
N PHE A 46 -10.54 -6.19 -9.96
CA PHE A 46 -11.28 -5.04 -10.48
C PHE A 46 -12.72 -5.00 -9.94
N LEU A 47 -12.82 -5.00 -8.62
CA LEU A 47 -14.07 -5.02 -7.87
C LEU A 47 -14.66 -3.61 -7.78
N PRO A 48 -15.89 -3.39 -8.28
CA PRO A 48 -16.49 -2.07 -8.31
C PRO A 48 -16.97 -1.62 -6.92
N THR A 49 -16.77 -0.35 -6.62
CA THR A 49 -17.46 0.37 -5.54
C THR A 49 -18.49 1.30 -6.18
N PRO A 50 -19.77 1.25 -5.81
CA PRO A 50 -20.86 1.93 -6.51
C PRO A 50 -20.90 3.45 -6.22
N ILE A 51 -19.78 4.14 -6.48
CA ILE A 51 -19.61 5.59 -6.36
C ILE A 51 -18.91 6.13 -7.60
N SER A 52 -19.51 7.15 -8.24
CA SER A 52 -18.92 7.73 -9.45
C SER A 52 -17.72 8.63 -9.15
N GLU A 53 -16.87 8.83 -10.14
CA GLU A 53 -15.72 9.77 -10.06
C GLU A 53 -16.20 11.20 -9.73
N SER A 54 -17.38 11.62 -10.18
CA SER A 54 -17.90 12.95 -9.90
C SER A 54 -18.19 13.19 -8.43
N VAL A 55 -18.71 12.19 -7.72
CA VAL A 55 -18.95 12.25 -6.26
C VAL A 55 -17.63 12.35 -5.48
N LEU A 56 -16.50 11.92 -6.07
CA LEU A 56 -15.18 12.08 -5.46
C LEU A 56 -14.65 13.52 -5.56
N ARG A 57 -15.31 14.38 -6.36
CA ARG A 57 -14.95 15.80 -6.45
C ARG A 57 -15.75 16.59 -5.41
N PRO A 58 -15.08 17.23 -4.45
CA PRO A 58 -15.78 17.94 -3.39
C PRO A 58 -16.29 19.31 -3.88
N ASP A 59 -17.37 19.32 -4.61
CA ASP A 59 -18.10 20.57 -4.95
C ASP A 59 -19.08 20.97 -3.83
N THR A 60 -19.34 20.07 -2.88
CA THR A 60 -20.20 20.34 -1.73
C THR A 60 -19.39 20.46 -0.45
N ASP A 61 -19.71 21.47 0.34
CA ASP A 61 -19.15 21.71 1.67
C ASP A 61 -19.68 20.69 2.70
N GLY A 62 -19.36 19.43 2.51
CA GLY A 62 -19.65 18.42 3.54
C GLY A 62 -19.01 18.85 4.85
N LYS A 63 -19.82 19.32 5.80
CA LYS A 63 -19.42 19.61 7.18
C LYS A 63 -20.10 18.63 8.12
N GLY A 64 -19.44 18.30 9.22
CA GLY A 64 -20.06 17.46 10.22
C GLY A 64 -19.08 16.49 10.88
N ARG A 65 -19.57 15.82 11.90
CA ARG A 65 -18.83 14.84 12.67
C ARG A 65 -19.38 13.45 12.39
N TYR A 66 -18.50 12.52 12.04
CA TYR A 66 -18.81 11.17 11.59
C TYR A 66 -17.98 10.17 12.37
N LEU A 67 -18.57 9.03 12.71
CA LEU A 67 -17.81 7.90 13.21
C LEU A 67 -17.11 7.20 12.05
N ALA A 68 -15.85 6.87 12.22
CA ALA A 68 -15.04 6.19 11.22
C ALA A 68 -14.37 4.97 11.83
N ILE A 69 -14.30 3.91 11.03
CA ILE A 69 -13.64 2.67 11.41
C ILE A 69 -12.75 2.19 10.29
N ASP A 70 -11.55 1.71 10.65
CA ASP A 70 -10.61 1.07 9.73
C ASP A 70 -10.29 -0.33 10.23
N ILE A 71 -10.69 -1.34 9.48
CA ILE A 71 -10.52 -2.77 9.78
C ILE A 71 -9.43 -3.30 8.85
N GLY A 72 -8.20 -3.33 9.36
CA GLY A 72 -7.04 -3.83 8.63
C GLY A 72 -6.73 -5.31 8.91
N GLY A 73 -5.63 -5.80 8.37
CA GLY A 73 -5.14 -7.16 8.62
C GLY A 73 -4.49 -7.36 10.00
N THR A 74 -4.02 -6.27 10.62
CA THR A 74 -3.25 -6.30 11.87
C THR A 74 -3.83 -5.39 12.96
N ASN A 75 -4.51 -4.32 12.57
CA ASN A 75 -5.05 -3.33 13.49
C ASN A 75 -6.49 -2.96 13.15
N LEU A 76 -7.26 -2.70 14.20
CA LEU A 76 -8.55 -2.01 14.16
C LEU A 76 -8.34 -0.58 14.64
N ARG A 77 -8.85 0.41 13.91
CA ARG A 77 -8.91 1.80 14.37
C ARG A 77 -10.34 2.28 14.36
N VAL A 78 -10.74 2.99 15.41
CA VAL A 78 -12.06 3.62 15.52
C VAL A 78 -11.86 5.03 16.04
N GLY A 79 -12.55 5.99 15.45
CA GLY A 79 -12.48 7.40 15.87
C GLY A 79 -13.56 8.25 15.24
N PHE A 80 -13.65 9.49 15.66
CA PHE A 80 -14.49 10.49 15.02
C PHE A 80 -13.69 11.31 14.01
N ILE A 81 -14.28 11.54 12.86
CA ILE A 81 -13.75 12.43 11.81
C ILE A 81 -14.69 13.63 11.73
N GLU A 82 -14.13 14.82 11.84
CA GLU A 82 -14.80 16.07 11.60
C GLU A 82 -14.39 16.62 10.25
N LEU A 83 -15.36 16.78 9.35
CA LEU A 83 -15.20 17.42 8.05
C LEU A 83 -15.44 18.92 8.22
N LEU A 84 -14.47 19.73 7.85
CA LEU A 84 -14.49 21.18 8.07
C LEU A 84 -15.07 21.99 6.91
N GLY A 85 -15.31 21.32 5.75
CA GLY A 85 -15.74 22.00 4.54
C GLY A 85 -14.66 22.85 3.89
N THR A 86 -15.05 23.76 3.01
CA THR A 86 -14.16 24.74 2.40
C THR A 86 -13.88 25.88 3.36
N PRO A 87 -12.64 26.35 3.53
CA PRO A 87 -12.35 27.57 4.27
C PRO A 87 -13.04 28.75 3.58
N ASP A 88 -13.78 29.57 4.32
CA ASP A 88 -14.36 30.79 3.81
C ASP A 88 -13.23 31.72 3.31
N SER A 89 -13.25 32.00 2.00
CA SER A 89 -12.24 32.84 1.35
C SER A 89 -12.34 34.34 1.71
N SER A 90 -13.23 34.71 2.65
CA SER A 90 -13.56 36.11 2.91
C SER A 90 -12.81 36.80 4.06
N HIS A 91 -12.01 36.09 4.88
CA HIS A 91 -11.46 36.72 6.09
C HIS A 91 -9.95 36.58 6.36
N ASP A 92 -9.11 36.08 5.48
CA ASP A 92 -7.65 35.93 5.80
C ASP A 92 -6.68 36.27 4.64
N ALA A 93 -7.04 37.28 3.81
CA ALA A 93 -6.16 37.76 2.74
C ALA A 93 -5.08 38.77 3.22
N THR A 94 -4.96 39.02 4.52
CA THR A 94 -3.97 39.98 5.04
C THR A 94 -3.26 39.41 6.27
N ARG A 95 -2.18 38.65 6.05
CA ARG A 95 -0.97 38.65 6.90
C ARG A 95 0.11 37.72 6.32
N ASN A 96 1.21 38.36 5.92
CA ASN A 96 2.59 37.85 5.79
C ASN A 96 2.85 36.57 5.01
N GLY A 97 3.53 36.71 3.90
CA GLY A 97 4.40 35.93 3.02
C GLY A 97 5.02 34.60 3.50
N GLU A 98 4.35 33.81 4.34
CA GLU A 98 4.74 32.44 4.67
C GLU A 98 3.89 31.46 3.87
N SER A 99 4.57 30.47 3.29
CA SER A 99 3.99 29.39 2.50
C SER A 99 2.70 28.86 3.15
N THR A 100 1.57 29.02 2.48
CA THR A 100 0.30 28.46 2.90
C THR A 100 0.41 26.93 2.92
N HIS A 101 0.75 26.36 4.07
CA HIS A 101 0.41 24.97 4.35
C HIS A 101 -1.11 24.85 4.22
N GLU A 102 -1.59 24.14 3.20
CA GLU A 102 -3.01 23.86 3.03
C GLU A 102 -3.53 23.28 4.35
N ARG A 103 -4.36 24.04 5.06
CA ARG A 103 -4.94 23.59 6.34
C ARG A 103 -5.75 22.33 6.05
N SER A 104 -5.48 21.27 6.77
CA SER A 104 -6.24 20.02 6.65
C SER A 104 -7.73 20.30 6.79
N ARG A 105 -8.54 19.83 5.83
CA ARG A 105 -10.01 19.92 5.84
C ARG A 105 -10.66 18.86 6.74
N VAL A 106 -9.85 18.04 7.38
CA VAL A 106 -10.28 16.91 8.22
C VAL A 106 -9.58 17.00 9.57
N ARG A 107 -10.34 16.85 10.63
CA ARG A 107 -9.81 16.65 11.99
C ARG A 107 -10.19 15.28 12.49
N ARG A 108 -9.29 14.64 13.23
CA ARG A 108 -9.55 13.35 13.90
C ARG A 108 -9.71 13.60 15.39
N HIS A 109 -10.67 12.93 15.98
CA HIS A 109 -10.99 13.04 17.40
C HIS A 109 -11.19 11.66 18.00
N LEU A 110 -10.75 11.46 19.25
CA LEU A 110 -10.98 10.27 20.06
C LEU A 110 -10.56 8.97 19.34
N GLU A 111 -9.56 9.03 18.46
CA GLU A 111 -9.06 7.87 17.74
C GLU A 111 -8.38 6.89 18.70
N LYS A 112 -8.80 5.63 18.62
CA LYS A 112 -8.20 4.50 19.33
C LYS A 112 -7.80 3.42 18.35
N SER A 113 -6.72 2.70 18.67
CA SER A 113 -6.22 1.59 17.87
C SER A 113 -6.03 0.36 18.74
N TRP A 114 -6.42 -0.80 18.21
CA TRP A 114 -6.26 -2.09 18.87
C TRP A 114 -5.61 -3.08 17.90
N PRO A 115 -4.60 -3.85 18.32
CA PRO A 115 -4.06 -4.93 17.51
C PRO A 115 -5.11 -6.05 17.40
N ILE A 116 -5.27 -6.61 16.20
CA ILE A 116 -6.09 -7.79 15.96
C ILE A 116 -5.23 -9.02 16.23
N GLY A 117 -5.40 -9.61 17.40
CA GLY A 117 -4.66 -10.80 17.80
C GLY A 117 -4.99 -12.04 16.97
N GLU A 118 -4.04 -12.98 16.86
CA GLU A 118 -4.23 -14.22 16.09
C GLU A 118 -5.47 -15.01 16.53
N GLN A 119 -5.80 -15.00 17.80
CA GLN A 119 -7.02 -15.65 18.32
C GLN A 119 -8.29 -15.15 17.64
N LEU A 120 -8.39 -13.84 17.37
CA LEU A 120 -9.55 -13.25 16.70
C LEU A 120 -9.62 -13.62 15.22
N LYS A 121 -8.47 -13.91 14.58
CA LYS A 121 -8.39 -14.31 13.18
C LYS A 121 -8.85 -15.76 12.97
N HIS A 122 -8.61 -16.63 13.95
CA HIS A 122 -8.97 -18.04 13.91
C HIS A 122 -10.35 -18.35 14.49
N ASN A 123 -10.98 -17.41 15.16
CA ASN A 123 -12.31 -17.56 15.73
C ASN A 123 -13.43 -17.40 14.69
N LYS A 124 -14.67 -17.67 15.12
CA LYS A 124 -15.86 -17.41 14.31
C LYS A 124 -16.00 -15.91 14.01
N ALA A 125 -16.56 -15.59 12.86
CA ALA A 125 -16.85 -14.21 12.48
C ALA A 125 -17.62 -13.45 13.59
N SER A 126 -18.59 -14.11 14.24
CA SER A 126 -19.37 -13.55 15.35
C SER A 126 -18.51 -13.02 16.50
N ASP A 127 -17.39 -13.66 16.79
CA ASP A 127 -16.52 -13.28 17.92
C ASP A 127 -15.68 -12.06 17.55
N LEU A 128 -15.14 -12.03 16.33
CA LEU A 128 -14.45 -10.86 15.81
C LEU A 128 -15.38 -9.63 15.80
N PHE A 129 -16.58 -9.77 15.24
CA PHE A 129 -17.49 -8.63 15.13
C PHE A 129 -18.09 -8.22 16.48
N ALA A 130 -18.27 -9.13 17.43
CA ALA A 130 -18.61 -8.79 18.81
C ALA A 130 -17.49 -7.98 19.49
N TRP A 131 -16.23 -8.35 19.29
CA TRP A 131 -15.09 -7.59 19.79
C TRP A 131 -14.98 -6.21 19.12
N ILE A 132 -15.16 -6.12 17.80
CA ILE A 132 -15.20 -4.84 17.07
C ILE A 132 -16.32 -3.95 17.65
N GLY A 133 -17.51 -4.53 17.88
CA GLY A 133 -18.65 -3.82 18.48
C GLY A 133 -18.33 -3.21 19.85
N LYS A 134 -17.57 -3.91 20.70
CA LYS A 134 -17.08 -3.37 21.99
C LYS A 134 -16.14 -2.18 21.79
N CYS A 135 -15.19 -2.28 20.84
CA CYS A 135 -14.27 -1.19 20.54
C CYS A 135 -15.02 0.06 20.03
N ILE A 136 -16.05 -0.14 19.19
CA ILE A 136 -16.93 0.96 18.73
C ILE A 136 -17.66 1.58 19.92
N ALA A 137 -18.29 0.77 20.76
CA ALA A 137 -19.06 1.25 21.92
C ALA A 137 -18.19 2.08 22.87
N GLU A 138 -16.94 1.68 23.08
CA GLU A 138 -15.97 2.43 23.89
C GLU A 138 -15.69 3.83 23.30
N VAL A 139 -15.48 3.95 21.99
CA VAL A 139 -15.24 5.25 21.35
C VAL A 139 -16.50 6.11 21.33
N VAL A 140 -17.66 5.51 21.07
CA VAL A 140 -18.94 6.23 21.12
C VAL A 140 -19.22 6.76 22.53
N GLN A 141 -18.97 5.97 23.56
CA GLN A 141 -19.09 6.39 24.96
C GLN A 141 -18.18 7.59 25.27
N ASN A 142 -16.92 7.55 24.82
CA ASN A 142 -16.01 8.69 24.96
C ASN A 142 -16.52 9.92 24.19
N GLY A 143 -17.15 9.72 23.04
CA GLY A 143 -17.80 10.80 22.27
C GLY A 143 -18.95 11.44 23.04
N CYS A 144 -19.83 10.64 23.67
CA CYS A 144 -20.93 11.14 24.51
C CYS A 144 -20.39 11.97 25.70
N LEU A 145 -19.26 11.58 26.28
CA LEU A 145 -18.63 12.32 27.38
C LEU A 145 -17.94 13.61 26.88
N ALA A 146 -17.29 13.57 25.74
CA ALA A 146 -16.58 14.72 25.17
C ALA A 146 -17.53 15.81 24.62
N TRP A 147 -18.71 15.40 24.14
CA TRP A 147 -19.70 16.28 23.51
C TRP A 147 -21.11 15.99 24.07
N PRO A 148 -21.39 16.34 25.30
CA PRO A 148 -22.70 16.05 25.93
C PRO A 148 -23.85 16.71 25.17
N GLY A 149 -24.77 15.88 24.67
CA GLY A 149 -25.95 16.36 23.91
C GLY A 149 -25.71 16.83 22.48
N ASP A 150 -24.46 16.74 21.96
CA ASP A 150 -24.07 17.21 20.63
C ASP A 150 -23.97 16.08 19.58
N LEU A 151 -24.03 14.83 20.03
CA LEU A 151 -24.10 13.69 19.12
C LEU A 151 -25.56 13.38 18.75
N PRO A 152 -25.82 13.04 17.47
CA PRO A 152 -27.16 12.64 17.04
C PRO A 152 -27.57 11.28 17.67
N ASP A 153 -28.89 11.03 17.76
CA ASP A 153 -29.41 9.74 18.22
C ASP A 153 -28.99 8.56 17.34
N GLU A 154 -28.69 8.82 16.08
CA GLU A 154 -28.14 7.87 15.12
C GLU A 154 -26.89 8.46 14.47
N ILE A 155 -25.70 7.94 14.86
CA ILE A 155 -24.40 8.42 14.39
C ILE A 155 -24.09 7.80 13.02
N PRO A 156 -23.81 8.60 11.97
CA PRO A 156 -23.39 8.07 10.68
C PRO A 156 -21.99 7.47 10.78
N LEU A 157 -21.83 6.23 10.27
CA LEU A 157 -20.62 5.44 10.29
C LEU A 157 -20.07 5.20 8.89
N GLY A 158 -18.81 5.56 8.67
CA GLY A 158 -18.00 5.15 7.52
C GLY A 158 -17.06 4.02 7.89
N ILE A 159 -16.98 2.98 7.06
CA ILE A 159 -16.17 1.79 7.26
C ILE A 159 -15.13 1.67 6.17
N THR A 160 -13.86 1.60 6.54
CA THR A 160 -12.77 1.12 5.70
C THR A 160 -12.48 -0.34 6.04
N PHE A 161 -12.46 -1.19 5.01
CA PHE A 161 -12.27 -2.63 5.17
C PHE A 161 -11.20 -3.13 4.18
N SER A 162 -10.05 -3.54 4.70
CA SER A 162 -8.84 -3.85 3.91
C SER A 162 -8.80 -5.27 3.36
N PHE A 163 -9.95 -5.76 2.86
CA PHE A 163 -10.10 -7.07 2.24
C PHE A 163 -11.04 -6.97 1.03
N PRO A 164 -10.98 -7.92 0.08
CA PRO A 164 -11.89 -7.95 -1.05
C PRO A 164 -13.34 -8.18 -0.63
N MET A 165 -14.26 -7.47 -1.27
CA MET A 165 -15.69 -7.55 -1.00
C MET A 165 -16.51 -7.28 -2.28
N ILE A 166 -17.71 -7.85 -2.34
CA ILE A 166 -18.71 -7.58 -3.37
C ILE A 166 -19.68 -6.53 -2.84
N GLN A 167 -19.91 -5.47 -3.61
CA GLN A 167 -20.79 -4.37 -3.24
C GLN A 167 -21.87 -4.15 -4.28
N HIS A 168 -23.13 -4.11 -3.82
CA HIS A 168 -24.29 -3.73 -4.63
C HIS A 168 -24.71 -2.30 -4.35
N THR A 169 -24.57 -1.85 -3.11
CA THR A 169 -24.79 -0.46 -2.68
C THR A 169 -23.59 0.01 -1.85
N LEU A 170 -23.50 1.31 -1.61
CA LEU A 170 -22.37 1.88 -0.86
C LEU A 170 -22.37 1.48 0.63
N SER A 171 -23.55 1.19 1.19
CA SER A 171 -23.73 0.83 2.61
C SER A 171 -23.78 -0.68 2.88
N GLU A 172 -23.68 -1.52 1.83
CA GLU A 172 -23.74 -2.97 1.92
C GLU A 172 -22.48 -3.59 1.30
N ALA A 173 -21.95 -4.62 1.94
CA ALA A 173 -20.82 -5.37 1.41
C ALA A 173 -20.89 -6.81 1.83
N THR A 174 -20.70 -7.72 0.87
CA THR A 174 -20.55 -9.15 1.11
C THR A 174 -19.07 -9.52 1.13
N LEU A 175 -18.62 -10.16 2.21
CA LEU A 175 -17.25 -10.59 2.38
C LEU A 175 -16.88 -11.65 1.35
N MET A 176 -15.75 -11.48 0.71
CA MET A 176 -15.05 -12.53 -0.03
C MET A 176 -14.07 -13.25 0.90
N SER A 177 -13.34 -14.23 0.40
CA SER A 177 -12.31 -14.91 1.18
C SER A 177 -11.30 -13.89 1.72
N MET A 178 -11.13 -13.88 3.04
CA MET A 178 -10.18 -13.00 3.71
C MET A 178 -8.81 -13.68 3.73
N GLY A 179 -7.79 -12.99 3.22
CA GLY A 179 -6.40 -13.40 3.38
C GLY A 179 -5.82 -13.00 4.76
N LYS A 180 -4.49 -12.94 4.86
CA LYS A 180 -3.77 -12.40 6.03
C LYS A 180 -4.03 -13.17 7.35
N GLY A 181 -4.27 -14.50 7.24
CA GLY A 181 -4.46 -15.40 8.38
C GLY A 181 -5.90 -15.50 8.91
N PHE A 182 -6.85 -14.78 8.36
CA PHE A 182 -8.26 -14.90 8.77
C PHE A 182 -8.92 -16.16 8.22
N GLN A 183 -9.57 -16.94 9.09
CA GLN A 183 -10.32 -18.14 8.74
C GLN A 183 -11.83 -17.90 8.54
N ILE A 184 -12.20 -16.65 8.32
CA ILE A 184 -13.60 -16.25 8.15
C ILE A 184 -14.10 -16.70 6.77
N THR A 185 -15.25 -17.36 6.75
CA THR A 185 -15.91 -17.84 5.51
C THR A 185 -16.43 -16.68 4.67
N SER A 186 -16.42 -16.86 3.35
CA SER A 186 -17.02 -15.92 2.40
C SER A 186 -18.56 -15.84 2.50
N ASN A 187 -19.14 -14.88 1.82
CA ASN A 187 -20.61 -14.66 1.71
C ASN A 187 -21.30 -14.20 3.00
N LEU A 188 -20.61 -13.49 3.86
CA LEU A 188 -21.19 -12.86 5.05
C LEU A 188 -21.45 -11.36 4.78
N ASP A 189 -22.58 -10.87 5.26
CA ASP A 189 -22.91 -9.45 5.24
C ASP A 189 -22.12 -8.70 6.30
N LEU A 190 -21.14 -7.89 5.88
CA LEU A 190 -20.26 -7.13 6.76
C LEU A 190 -21.04 -6.12 7.60
N GLY A 191 -21.96 -5.40 6.97
CA GLY A 191 -22.73 -4.36 7.63
C GLY A 191 -23.61 -4.93 8.75
N LYS A 192 -24.30 -6.02 8.45
CA LYS A 192 -25.16 -6.73 9.43
C LYS A 192 -24.36 -7.24 10.63
N LEU A 193 -23.23 -7.92 10.39
CA LEU A 193 -22.39 -8.46 11.45
C LEU A 193 -21.85 -7.36 12.38
N LEU A 194 -21.46 -6.22 11.80
CA LEU A 194 -20.94 -5.10 12.57
C LEU A 194 -22.01 -4.43 13.42
N LEU A 195 -23.20 -4.20 12.84
CA LEU A 195 -24.35 -3.66 13.60
C LEU A 195 -24.78 -4.59 14.72
N GLU A 196 -24.87 -5.90 14.48
CA GLU A 196 -25.19 -6.89 15.53
C GLU A 196 -24.13 -6.89 16.65
N GLY A 197 -22.84 -6.77 16.31
CA GLY A 197 -21.77 -6.68 17.29
C GLY A 197 -21.84 -5.43 18.16
N TYR A 198 -22.16 -4.28 17.56
CA TYR A 198 -22.36 -3.04 18.29
C TYR A 198 -23.61 -3.06 19.17
N GLU A 199 -24.75 -3.51 18.66
CA GLU A 199 -26.01 -3.59 19.41
C GLU A 199 -25.89 -4.48 20.68
N LYS A 200 -25.14 -5.59 20.59
CA LYS A 200 -24.84 -6.41 21.79
C LYS A 200 -24.05 -5.63 22.84
N SER A 201 -23.18 -4.73 22.45
CA SER A 201 -22.37 -3.93 23.38
C SER A 201 -23.10 -2.69 23.87
N ARG A 202 -24.02 -2.15 23.07
CA ARG A 202 -24.86 -1.00 23.44
C ARG A 202 -25.90 -1.32 24.52
N GLY A 203 -26.49 -2.52 24.48
CA GLY A 203 -27.58 -2.93 25.38
C GLY A 203 -27.18 -3.21 26.82
N GLY A 204 -25.89 -3.18 27.18
CA GLY A 204 -25.41 -3.68 28.48
C GLY A 204 -25.35 -2.67 29.63
N THR A 205 -25.12 -1.38 29.42
CA THR A 205 -24.81 -0.41 30.50
C THR A 205 -25.08 1.06 30.22
N SER A 206 -25.39 1.47 29.01
CA SER A 206 -25.57 2.89 28.67
C SER A 206 -26.46 3.05 27.45
N ASN A 207 -27.30 4.09 27.51
CA ASN A 207 -28.17 4.51 26.40
C ASN A 207 -27.34 5.15 25.26
N LEU A 208 -26.35 4.40 24.71
CA LEU A 208 -25.50 4.90 23.63
C LEU A 208 -26.35 5.15 22.38
N PRO A 209 -26.02 6.16 21.56
CA PRO A 209 -26.65 6.40 20.26
C PRO A 209 -26.61 5.17 19.36
N ARG A 210 -27.57 5.06 18.44
CA ARG A 210 -27.49 4.08 17.35
C ARG A 210 -26.39 4.44 16.39
N ILE A 211 -25.96 3.49 15.58
CA ILE A 211 -25.07 3.76 14.43
C ILE A 211 -25.77 3.38 13.14
N LYS A 212 -25.52 4.15 12.10
CA LYS A 212 -26.00 3.91 10.74
C LYS A 212 -24.86 3.83 9.76
N ILE A 213 -24.70 2.72 9.11
CA ILE A 213 -23.68 2.57 8.08
C ILE A 213 -24.06 3.43 6.87
N THR A 214 -23.21 4.40 6.54
CA THR A 214 -23.38 5.29 5.40
C THR A 214 -22.54 4.88 4.20
N ALA A 215 -21.35 4.31 4.48
CA ALA A 215 -20.46 3.81 3.45
C ALA A 215 -19.57 2.69 4.00
N ILE A 216 -19.34 1.70 3.17
CA ILE A 216 -18.31 0.68 3.33
C ILE A 216 -17.42 0.77 2.09
N VAL A 217 -16.10 0.91 2.26
CA VAL A 217 -15.17 0.99 1.15
C VAL A 217 -13.89 0.21 1.46
N ASN A 218 -13.21 -0.26 0.41
CA ASN A 218 -11.86 -0.80 0.56
C ASN A 218 -10.87 0.32 0.95
N ASP A 219 -9.74 -0.03 1.60
CA ASP A 219 -8.72 0.93 2.04
C ASP A 219 -8.09 1.73 0.89
N ALA A 220 -7.88 1.10 -0.27
CA ALA A 220 -7.40 1.79 -1.46
C ALA A 220 -8.44 2.77 -2.04
N VAL A 221 -9.75 2.44 -1.94
CA VAL A 221 -10.85 3.36 -2.28
C VAL A 221 -10.90 4.52 -1.30
N ALA A 222 -10.83 4.23 0.02
CA ALA A 222 -10.80 5.26 1.06
C ALA A 222 -9.63 6.24 0.86
N THR A 223 -8.46 5.74 0.44
CA THR A 223 -7.29 6.56 0.12
C THR A 223 -7.59 7.52 -1.03
N LEU A 224 -8.20 7.05 -2.12
CA LEU A 224 -8.59 7.90 -3.25
C LEU A 224 -9.60 8.98 -2.83
N VAL A 225 -10.65 8.59 -2.10
CA VAL A 225 -11.70 9.49 -1.60
C VAL A 225 -11.12 10.54 -0.67
N SER A 226 -10.28 10.14 0.30
CA SER A 226 -9.64 11.04 1.25
C SER A 226 -8.75 12.06 0.54
N PHE A 227 -7.96 11.62 -0.44
CA PHE A 227 -7.12 12.51 -1.23
C PHE A 227 -7.96 13.50 -2.05
N ALA A 228 -9.00 13.01 -2.74
CA ALA A 228 -9.91 13.85 -3.54
C ALA A 228 -10.61 14.91 -2.68
N TYR A 229 -11.00 14.57 -1.44
CA TYR A 229 -11.60 15.52 -0.49
C TYR A 229 -10.61 16.57 0.02
N GLN A 230 -9.38 16.18 0.34
CA GLN A 230 -8.37 17.09 0.91
C GLN A 230 -7.80 18.05 -0.14
N PHE A 231 -7.63 17.59 -1.37
CA PHE A 231 -6.98 18.35 -2.44
C PHE A 231 -8.01 18.72 -3.52
N ARG A 232 -8.29 20.01 -3.66
CA ARG A 232 -9.16 20.49 -4.73
C ARG A 232 -8.61 20.10 -6.09
N SER A 233 -9.43 19.45 -6.89
CA SER A 233 -9.13 19.23 -8.31
C SER A 233 -9.04 20.57 -9.03
N THR A 234 -8.03 20.70 -9.88
CA THR A 234 -7.87 21.82 -10.79
C THR A 234 -7.80 21.28 -12.21
N PRO A 235 -7.96 22.08 -13.26
CA PRO A 235 -7.79 21.60 -14.64
C PRO A 235 -6.45 20.90 -14.90
N ARG A 236 -5.43 21.14 -14.06
CA ARG A 236 -4.08 20.56 -14.16
C ARG A 236 -3.79 19.50 -13.12
N ARG A 237 -4.68 19.25 -12.14
CA ARG A 237 -4.45 18.31 -11.04
C ARG A 237 -5.76 17.65 -10.64
N LYS A 238 -5.79 16.32 -10.70
CA LYS A 238 -6.89 15.51 -10.17
C LYS A 238 -6.35 14.30 -9.41
N ALA A 239 -7.18 13.74 -8.54
CA ALA A 239 -6.91 12.43 -7.93
C ALA A 239 -7.19 11.36 -8.99
N ALA A 240 -6.15 10.75 -9.55
CA ALA A 240 -6.28 9.76 -10.62
C ALA A 240 -6.32 8.33 -10.10
N MET A 241 -5.79 8.07 -8.89
CA MET A 241 -5.80 6.76 -8.26
C MET A 241 -5.56 6.85 -6.76
N GLY A 242 -6.01 5.84 -6.03
CA GLY A 242 -5.55 5.52 -4.69
C GLY A 242 -4.52 4.40 -4.74
N LEU A 243 -3.40 4.54 -4.04
CA LEU A 243 -2.34 3.55 -4.00
C LEU A 243 -1.97 3.23 -2.55
N ILE A 244 -1.95 1.96 -2.21
CA ILE A 244 -1.44 1.43 -0.95
C ILE A 244 -0.15 0.65 -1.25
N VAL A 245 0.94 1.05 -0.61
CA VAL A 245 2.19 0.28 -0.56
C VAL A 245 2.64 0.27 0.89
N GLY A 246 2.29 -0.78 1.58
CA GLY A 246 2.50 -0.95 3.02
C GLY A 246 2.73 -2.42 3.33
N THR A 247 2.06 -2.97 4.34
CA THR A 247 2.04 -4.41 4.66
C THR A 247 1.62 -5.22 3.44
N GLY A 248 0.57 -4.76 2.73
CA GLY A 248 0.14 -5.24 1.42
C GLY A 248 0.38 -4.19 0.32
N CYS A 249 0.02 -4.53 -0.92
CA CYS A 249 0.06 -3.62 -2.06
C CYS A 249 -1.26 -3.71 -2.83
N ASN A 250 -1.98 -2.60 -2.94
CA ASN A 250 -3.26 -2.53 -3.66
C ASN A 250 -3.50 -1.14 -4.25
N SER A 251 -4.45 -1.03 -5.16
CA SER A 251 -4.77 0.22 -5.82
C SER A 251 -6.26 0.34 -6.16
N THR A 252 -6.73 1.58 -6.26
CA THR A 252 -8.05 1.93 -6.77
C THR A 252 -7.91 2.93 -7.89
N ILE A 253 -8.64 2.72 -8.98
CA ILE A 253 -8.71 3.63 -10.12
C ILE A 253 -10.17 3.94 -10.44
N PRO A 254 -10.49 5.15 -10.94
CA PRO A 254 -11.74 5.40 -11.62
C PRO A 254 -11.75 4.67 -12.97
N LEU A 255 -12.69 3.76 -13.18
CA LEU A 255 -12.80 2.98 -14.41
C LEU A 255 -14.22 3.06 -14.98
N ALA A 256 -14.34 3.21 -16.31
CA ALA A 256 -15.62 3.24 -16.99
C ALA A 256 -16.38 1.92 -16.81
N LEU A 257 -17.69 1.99 -16.57
CA LEU A 257 -18.55 0.81 -16.40
C LEU A 257 -18.49 -0.13 -17.59
N SER A 258 -18.35 0.41 -18.80
CA SER A 258 -18.22 -0.37 -20.04
C SER A 258 -17.02 -1.32 -20.04
N LYS A 259 -15.94 -0.97 -19.33
CA LYS A 259 -14.71 -1.79 -19.23
C LYS A 259 -14.83 -2.94 -18.24
N LEU A 260 -15.86 -2.96 -17.38
CA LEU A 260 -16.08 -4.03 -16.41
C LEU A 260 -16.92 -5.15 -16.99
N HIS A 261 -16.67 -6.37 -16.54
CA HIS A 261 -17.54 -7.52 -16.84
C HIS A 261 -18.99 -7.19 -16.48
N PRO A 262 -19.98 -7.48 -17.34
CA PRO A 262 -21.38 -7.13 -17.10
C PRO A 262 -21.92 -7.57 -15.74
N SER A 263 -21.56 -8.77 -15.26
CA SER A 263 -22.03 -9.30 -13.98
C SER A 263 -21.48 -8.56 -12.76
N LYS A 264 -20.41 -7.77 -12.92
CA LYS A 264 -19.83 -6.95 -11.83
C LYS A 264 -20.40 -5.53 -11.79
N ARG A 265 -21.10 -5.11 -12.85
CA ARG A 265 -21.61 -3.73 -12.91
C ARG A 265 -22.69 -3.54 -11.85
N PRO A 266 -22.55 -2.55 -10.95
CA PRO A 266 -23.58 -2.28 -9.96
C PRO A 266 -24.85 -1.78 -10.65
N ALA A 267 -26.01 -2.25 -10.16
CA ALA A 267 -27.32 -1.85 -10.71
C ALA A 267 -27.63 -0.36 -10.49
N LYS A 268 -27.06 0.23 -9.44
CA LYS A 268 -27.19 1.66 -9.11
C LYS A 268 -25.83 2.21 -8.72
N VAL A 269 -25.48 3.35 -9.27
CA VAL A 269 -24.25 4.09 -8.93
C VAL A 269 -24.68 5.42 -8.31
N LYS A 270 -24.04 5.81 -7.21
CA LYS A 270 -24.23 7.13 -6.63
C LYS A 270 -23.50 8.15 -7.50
N VAL A 271 -24.28 8.99 -8.17
CA VAL A 271 -23.82 10.08 -9.03
C VAL A 271 -24.27 11.41 -8.45
N LEU A 272 -23.65 12.52 -8.85
CA LEU A 272 -24.18 13.87 -8.57
C LEU A 272 -25.46 14.09 -9.36
N GLU A 273 -26.41 14.86 -8.81
CA GLU A 273 -27.70 15.18 -9.43
C GLU A 273 -27.56 15.84 -10.82
N THR A 274 -26.43 16.44 -11.14
CA THR A 274 -26.10 17.07 -12.42
C THR A 274 -25.59 16.09 -13.47
N GLU A 275 -25.32 14.83 -13.12
CA GLU A 275 -24.88 13.82 -14.09
C GLU A 275 -26.07 13.08 -14.70
N THR A 276 -26.23 13.17 -16.01
CA THR A 276 -27.08 12.24 -16.74
C THR A 276 -26.42 10.86 -16.73
N THR A 277 -27.19 9.82 -16.44
CA THR A 277 -26.78 8.41 -16.53
C THR A 277 -26.45 8.05 -17.98
N GLN A 278 -25.27 8.44 -18.46
CA GLN A 278 -24.74 8.00 -19.74
C GLN A 278 -23.95 6.70 -19.52
N GLU A 279 -23.88 5.88 -20.55
CA GLU A 279 -23.31 4.53 -20.56
C GLU A 279 -21.83 4.43 -20.12
N ASP A 280 -21.17 5.55 -19.85
CA ASP A 280 -19.71 5.61 -19.61
C ASP A 280 -19.32 6.31 -18.30
N VAL A 281 -20.13 6.15 -17.26
CA VAL A 281 -19.79 6.65 -15.92
C VAL A 281 -18.57 5.92 -15.42
N LYS A 282 -17.53 6.67 -15.03
CA LYS A 282 -16.38 6.12 -14.30
C LYS A 282 -16.74 5.97 -12.82
N ILE A 283 -16.49 4.77 -12.27
CA ILE A 283 -16.68 4.44 -10.85
C ILE A 283 -15.37 4.06 -10.20
N ALA A 284 -15.28 4.17 -8.88
CA ALA A 284 -14.13 3.69 -8.13
C ALA A 284 -14.06 2.16 -8.21
N VAL A 285 -12.92 1.63 -8.63
CA VAL A 285 -12.69 0.18 -8.77
C VAL A 285 -11.47 -0.22 -7.95
N ASN A 286 -11.71 -1.06 -6.95
CA ASN A 286 -10.65 -1.73 -6.22
C ASN A 286 -10.03 -2.82 -7.11
N THR A 287 -8.76 -2.66 -7.47
CA THR A 287 -8.16 -3.48 -8.52
C THR A 287 -7.74 -4.86 -8.06
N GLU A 288 -7.37 -5.04 -6.80
CA GLU A 288 -6.74 -6.27 -6.28
C GLU A 288 -5.62 -6.76 -7.23
N TRP A 289 -4.85 -5.82 -7.77
CA TRP A 289 -3.94 -6.00 -8.89
C TRP A 289 -2.77 -6.94 -8.63
N THR A 290 -2.48 -7.25 -7.37
CA THR A 290 -1.31 -8.01 -6.96
C THR A 290 -1.53 -9.51 -6.89
N ILE A 291 -2.77 -9.99 -6.96
CA ILE A 291 -3.09 -11.41 -6.89
C ILE A 291 -2.81 -12.12 -8.23
N ARG A 292 -3.05 -13.42 -8.28
CA ARG A 292 -2.63 -14.36 -9.35
C ARG A 292 -2.88 -13.90 -10.78
N GLY A 293 -3.88 -13.06 -11.04
CA GLY A 293 -4.12 -12.52 -12.39
C GLY A 293 -2.97 -11.72 -12.97
N ALA A 294 -2.09 -11.15 -12.16
CA ALA A 294 -0.90 -10.41 -12.58
C ALA A 294 0.34 -11.30 -12.79
N ALA A 295 0.25 -12.61 -12.64
CA ALA A 295 1.40 -13.52 -12.74
C ALA A 295 2.01 -13.59 -14.14
N GLY A 296 1.17 -13.59 -15.21
CA GLY A 296 1.60 -13.75 -16.59
C GLY A 296 2.75 -12.82 -16.98
N PRO A 297 2.59 -11.48 -16.89
CA PRO A 297 3.65 -10.53 -17.21
C PRO A 297 4.95 -10.74 -16.44
N LEU A 298 4.86 -11.18 -15.17
CA LEU A 298 6.05 -11.42 -14.34
C LEU A 298 6.84 -12.63 -14.83
N GLN A 299 6.14 -13.69 -15.28
CA GLN A 299 6.73 -14.91 -15.84
C GLN A 299 7.33 -14.64 -17.23
N GLU A 300 6.55 -14.05 -18.13
CA GLU A 300 6.97 -13.75 -19.52
C GLU A 300 8.21 -12.87 -19.61
N LEU A 301 8.34 -11.91 -18.68
CA LEU A 301 9.45 -10.97 -18.67
C LEU A 301 10.57 -11.35 -17.68
N ASN A 302 10.53 -12.58 -17.15
CA ASN A 302 11.54 -13.12 -16.22
C ASN A 302 11.83 -12.22 -15.01
N PHE A 303 10.77 -11.71 -14.35
CA PHE A 303 10.90 -10.96 -13.11
C PHE A 303 11.03 -11.86 -11.88
N ILE A 304 10.49 -13.08 -11.96
CA ILE A 304 10.48 -14.04 -10.85
C ILE A 304 11.85 -14.69 -10.75
N THR A 305 12.52 -14.49 -9.63
CA THR A 305 13.83 -15.09 -9.33
C THR A 305 13.69 -16.34 -8.48
N ARG A 306 14.74 -17.16 -8.38
CA ARG A 306 14.78 -18.32 -7.48
C ARG A 306 14.47 -17.97 -6.01
N TRP A 307 14.79 -16.76 -5.58
CA TRP A 307 14.50 -16.28 -4.23
C TRP A 307 13.00 -15.97 -4.05
N ASP A 308 12.38 -15.42 -5.09
CA ASP A 308 10.92 -15.21 -5.10
C ASP A 308 10.19 -16.55 -5.07
N GLU A 309 10.64 -17.54 -5.86
CA GLU A 309 10.09 -18.89 -5.84
C GLU A 309 10.21 -19.54 -4.46
N LYS A 310 11.37 -19.40 -3.81
CA LYS A 310 11.59 -19.89 -2.45
C LYS A 310 10.67 -19.18 -1.45
N LEU A 311 10.57 -17.85 -1.51
CA LEU A 311 9.66 -17.09 -0.66
C LEU A 311 8.21 -17.55 -0.81
N VAL A 312 7.76 -17.78 -2.06
CA VAL A 312 6.40 -18.21 -2.38
C VAL A 312 6.15 -19.64 -1.90
N SER A 313 7.07 -20.58 -2.16
CA SER A 313 6.92 -21.99 -1.79
C SER A 313 6.83 -22.21 -0.28
N GLU A 314 7.52 -21.37 0.49
CA GLU A 314 7.49 -21.36 1.95
C GLU A 314 6.34 -20.50 2.51
N GLY A 315 5.56 -19.83 1.67
CA GLY A 315 4.50 -18.89 2.04
C GLY A 315 3.22 -19.53 2.55
N GLU A 316 2.33 -18.72 3.14
CA GLU A 316 1.01 -19.14 3.66
C GLU A 316 0.05 -19.53 2.52
N SER A 317 0.19 -18.90 1.35
CA SER A 317 -0.69 -19.09 0.19
C SER A 317 0.12 -19.09 -1.11
N PRO A 318 0.85 -20.16 -1.41
CA PRO A 318 1.72 -20.23 -2.59
C PRO A 318 0.98 -19.90 -3.88
N GLY A 319 1.55 -18.97 -4.69
CA GLY A 319 1.01 -18.58 -5.99
C GLY A 319 -0.20 -17.65 -5.96
N PHE A 320 -0.72 -17.28 -4.80
CA PHE A 320 -1.92 -16.43 -4.71
C PHE A 320 -1.64 -14.94 -5.03
N GLN A 321 -0.53 -14.39 -4.51
CA GLN A 321 -0.22 -12.96 -4.60
C GLN A 321 1.19 -12.70 -5.19
N PRO A 322 1.49 -13.15 -6.41
CA PRO A 322 2.86 -13.14 -6.95
C PRO A 322 3.47 -11.74 -7.00
N PHE A 323 2.68 -10.72 -7.33
CA PHE A 323 3.17 -9.34 -7.38
C PHE A 323 3.36 -8.75 -5.98
N GLU A 324 2.48 -9.07 -5.03
CA GLU A 324 2.58 -8.59 -3.65
C GLU A 324 3.83 -9.12 -2.95
N TYR A 325 4.17 -10.40 -3.17
CA TYR A 325 5.38 -11.01 -2.60
C TYR A 325 6.66 -10.27 -3.00
N MET A 326 6.67 -9.61 -4.16
CA MET A 326 7.82 -8.90 -4.71
C MET A 326 7.81 -7.39 -4.40
N THR A 327 6.73 -6.83 -3.84
CA THR A 327 6.56 -5.38 -3.69
C THR A 327 6.09 -4.92 -2.31
N ALA A 328 5.44 -5.79 -1.53
CA ALA A 328 4.82 -5.38 -0.27
C ALA A 328 5.70 -5.62 0.96
N GLY A 329 5.54 -4.74 1.94
CA GLY A 329 6.35 -4.71 3.15
C GLY A 329 6.32 -5.99 3.99
N ARG A 330 5.23 -6.78 3.94
CA ARG A 330 5.14 -8.07 4.63
C ARG A 330 6.23 -9.04 4.18
N TYR A 331 6.66 -8.96 2.92
CA TYR A 331 7.46 -10.00 2.27
C TYR A 331 8.90 -9.59 1.99
N LEU A 332 9.18 -8.31 1.76
CA LEU A 332 10.51 -7.85 1.33
C LEU A 332 11.61 -8.10 2.37
N GLY A 333 11.28 -8.08 3.66
CA GLY A 333 12.22 -8.42 4.72
C GLY A 333 12.63 -9.89 4.66
N GLU A 334 11.67 -10.78 4.47
CA GLU A 334 11.93 -12.22 4.32
C GLU A 334 12.70 -12.53 3.04
N LEU A 335 12.36 -11.87 1.93
CA LEU A 335 13.11 -11.97 0.69
C LEU A 335 14.57 -11.57 0.90
N GLY A 336 14.82 -10.47 1.61
CA GLY A 336 16.17 -10.03 1.96
C GLY A 336 16.89 -11.04 2.82
N ARG A 337 16.24 -11.62 3.82
CA ARG A 337 16.80 -12.69 4.66
C ARG A 337 17.20 -13.90 3.83
N ILE A 338 16.35 -14.34 2.91
CA ILE A 338 16.65 -15.49 2.02
C ILE A 338 17.89 -15.22 1.19
N ILE A 339 18.00 -14.02 0.59
CA ILE A 339 19.14 -13.63 -0.27
C ILE A 339 20.43 -13.52 0.56
N ILE A 340 20.36 -12.86 1.73
CA ILE A 340 21.51 -12.73 2.63
C ILE A 340 22.01 -14.10 3.08
N LEU A 341 21.09 -14.95 3.54
CA LEU A 341 21.45 -16.30 4.01
C LEU A 341 22.11 -17.12 2.89
N GLU A 342 21.53 -17.13 1.69
CA GLU A 342 22.11 -17.84 0.54
C GLU A 342 23.51 -17.32 0.21
N TYR A 343 23.71 -16.00 0.18
CA TYR A 343 25.02 -15.45 -0.12
C TYR A 343 26.09 -15.87 0.93
N LEU A 344 25.75 -15.74 2.21
CA LEU A 344 26.67 -16.10 3.30
C LEU A 344 27.03 -17.59 3.28
N THR A 345 26.06 -18.46 3.04
CA THR A 345 26.28 -19.89 3.07
C THR A 345 26.89 -20.45 1.78
N THR A 346 26.46 -19.94 0.61
CA THR A 346 26.84 -20.51 -0.70
C THR A 346 28.08 -19.82 -1.27
N ASN A 347 28.16 -18.46 -1.16
CA ASN A 347 29.27 -17.71 -1.75
C ASN A 347 30.43 -17.52 -0.79
N LEU A 348 30.15 -17.28 0.49
CA LEU A 348 31.18 -17.13 1.53
C LEU A 348 31.44 -18.41 2.32
N HIS A 349 30.72 -19.50 2.05
CA HIS A 349 30.88 -20.81 2.69
C HIS A 349 30.83 -20.78 4.22
N ILE A 350 30.01 -19.89 4.79
CA ILE A 350 29.83 -19.76 6.23
C ILE A 350 28.84 -20.82 6.70
N ASP A 351 29.19 -21.56 7.75
CA ASP A 351 28.28 -22.53 8.35
C ASP A 351 27.09 -21.84 8.97
N SER A 352 25.88 -22.21 8.52
CA SER A 352 24.62 -21.64 8.96
C SER A 352 24.40 -21.72 10.47
N SER A 353 24.98 -22.71 11.15
CA SER A 353 24.91 -22.88 12.60
C SER A 353 25.63 -21.77 13.38
N THR A 354 26.58 -21.08 12.75
CA THR A 354 27.36 -19.99 13.35
C THR A 354 26.73 -18.61 13.10
N LEU A 355 25.72 -18.53 12.23
CA LEU A 355 25.08 -17.28 11.83
C LEU A 355 24.10 -16.79 12.90
N PRO A 356 23.78 -15.46 12.89
CA PRO A 356 22.75 -14.90 13.75
C PRO A 356 21.40 -15.63 13.60
N PRO A 357 20.69 -15.94 14.71
CA PRO A 357 19.41 -16.65 14.67
C PRO A 357 18.34 -15.95 13.80
N LEU A 358 18.35 -14.63 13.75
CA LEU A 358 17.43 -13.86 12.90
C LEU A 358 17.63 -14.10 11.40
N LEU A 359 18.81 -14.56 10.96
CA LEU A 359 19.03 -14.95 9.56
C LEU A 359 18.54 -16.37 9.27
N THR A 360 18.61 -17.28 10.24
CA THR A 360 18.18 -18.67 10.07
C THR A 360 16.69 -18.88 10.37
N GLN A 361 16.10 -18.00 11.19
CA GLN A 361 14.70 -18.04 11.53
C GLN A 361 13.85 -17.31 10.46
N ARG A 362 12.79 -17.95 10.01
CA ARG A 362 11.84 -17.37 9.07
C ARG A 362 11.23 -16.08 9.62
N HIS A 363 11.11 -15.03 8.77
CA HIS A 363 10.66 -13.69 9.14
C HIS A 363 11.49 -13.00 10.24
N GLY A 364 12.70 -13.47 10.50
CA GLY A 364 13.59 -12.87 11.50
C GLY A 364 14.15 -11.50 11.09
N VAL A 365 14.10 -11.15 9.79
CA VAL A 365 14.53 -9.85 9.28
C VAL A 365 13.32 -9.07 8.79
N SER A 366 13.10 -7.87 9.35
CA SER A 366 11.97 -7.04 8.97
C SER A 366 12.28 -6.16 7.74
N THR A 367 11.26 -5.86 6.95
CA THR A 367 11.34 -4.89 5.84
C THR A 367 11.74 -3.50 6.32
N THR A 368 11.22 -3.07 7.48
CA THR A 368 11.56 -1.78 8.09
C THR A 368 13.05 -1.69 8.39
N PHE A 369 13.65 -2.76 8.94
CA PHE A 369 15.08 -2.79 9.21
C PHE A 369 15.89 -2.64 7.91
N LEU A 370 15.61 -3.45 6.90
CA LEU A 370 16.33 -3.37 5.60
C LEU A 370 16.10 -2.04 4.89
N GLY A 371 14.89 -1.47 4.99
CA GLY A 371 14.54 -0.19 4.37
C GLY A 371 15.26 1.01 4.98
N ASN A 372 15.53 0.95 6.29
CA ASN A 372 16.24 1.99 7.03
C ASN A 372 17.77 1.80 7.04
N LEU A 373 18.26 0.64 6.57
CA LEU A 373 19.69 0.39 6.49
C LEU A 373 20.32 1.33 5.44
N GLY A 374 21.29 2.12 5.86
CA GLY A 374 21.98 3.02 4.92
C GLY A 374 23.17 3.75 5.52
N PRO A 375 24.07 4.25 4.66
CA PRO A 375 25.13 5.13 5.08
C PRO A 375 24.54 6.48 5.46
N HIS A 376 24.55 6.80 6.74
CA HIS A 376 24.11 8.09 7.23
C HIS A 376 25.18 9.17 6.96
N LEU A 377 24.71 10.38 6.62
CA LEU A 377 25.59 11.50 6.27
C LEU A 377 26.08 12.27 7.49
N ALA A 378 25.45 12.08 8.66
CA ALA A 378 25.84 12.74 9.90
C ALA A 378 26.84 11.91 10.70
N THR A 379 27.86 12.56 11.23
CA THR A 379 28.92 11.94 12.05
C THR A 379 28.42 11.35 13.37
N SER A 380 27.19 11.68 13.78
CA SER A 380 26.55 11.17 14.99
C SER A 380 25.74 9.89 14.78
N GLU A 381 25.55 9.46 13.54
CA GLU A 381 24.74 8.29 13.22
C GLU A 381 25.58 7.00 13.13
N PRO A 382 25.03 5.83 13.52
CA PRO A 382 25.80 4.59 13.55
C PRO A 382 26.19 4.14 12.13
N SER A 383 27.43 3.60 11.99
CA SER A 383 27.90 2.99 10.74
C SER A 383 27.00 1.81 10.31
N LEU A 384 27.05 1.41 9.02
CA LEU A 384 26.34 0.23 8.53
C LEU A 384 26.61 -1.02 9.38
N LEU A 385 27.86 -1.25 9.70
CA LEU A 385 28.25 -2.37 10.57
C LEU A 385 27.54 -2.31 11.92
N LYS A 386 27.50 -1.12 12.55
CA LYS A 386 26.84 -0.94 13.84
C LYS A 386 25.33 -1.10 13.77
N GLN A 387 24.71 -0.67 12.66
CA GLN A 387 23.29 -0.89 12.41
C GLN A 387 22.97 -2.40 12.32
N LEU A 388 23.82 -3.18 11.61
CA LEU A 388 23.66 -4.63 11.50
C LEU A 388 23.89 -5.35 12.83
N GLU A 389 24.97 -5.02 13.54
CA GLU A 389 25.24 -5.60 14.86
C GLU A 389 24.09 -5.37 15.86
N THR A 390 23.42 -4.23 15.74
CA THR A 390 22.27 -3.89 16.59
C THR A 390 21.00 -4.58 16.14
N GLY A 391 20.69 -4.57 14.83
CA GLY A 391 19.45 -5.09 14.29
C GLY A 391 19.44 -6.61 14.09
N ILE A 392 20.59 -7.20 13.79
CA ILE A 392 20.78 -8.66 13.63
C ILE A 392 22.03 -9.07 14.44
N PRO A 393 21.90 -9.16 15.77
CA PRO A 393 23.02 -9.43 16.64
C PRO A 393 23.59 -10.84 16.42
N ALA A 394 24.91 -10.93 16.38
CA ALA A 394 25.62 -12.20 16.27
C ALA A 394 25.46 -13.05 17.56
N LEU A 395 25.67 -14.36 17.45
CA LEU A 395 25.68 -15.25 18.59
C LEU A 395 26.83 -14.85 19.59
N LYS A 396 26.58 -15.00 20.88
CA LYS A 396 27.56 -14.63 21.91
C LYS A 396 28.66 -15.68 22.10
N GLU A 397 28.50 -16.85 21.53
CA GLU A 397 29.38 -18.00 21.70
C GLU A 397 30.76 -17.76 21.09
N SER A 398 31.79 -18.40 21.69
CA SER A 398 33.14 -18.39 21.15
C SER A 398 33.16 -19.15 19.82
N GLY A 399 33.75 -18.56 18.78
CA GLY A 399 33.77 -19.15 17.43
C GLY A 399 32.56 -18.85 16.57
N ALA A 400 31.53 -18.17 17.08
CA ALA A 400 30.41 -17.68 16.25
C ALA A 400 30.89 -16.63 15.24
N TRP A 401 30.27 -16.65 14.07
CA TRP A 401 30.53 -15.69 13.01
C TRP A 401 30.22 -14.23 13.45
N ARG A 402 30.96 -13.28 12.90
CA ARG A 402 30.81 -11.85 13.21
C ARG A 402 30.64 -11.04 11.96
N TRP A 403 29.86 -9.98 12.06
CA TRP A 403 29.70 -8.99 11.01
C TRP A 403 31.02 -8.29 10.71
N THR A 404 31.33 -8.09 9.43
CA THR A 404 32.44 -7.25 8.96
C THR A 404 31.87 -6.08 8.17
N GLN A 405 32.70 -5.06 7.93
CA GLN A 405 32.29 -3.88 7.18
C GLN A 405 31.91 -4.26 5.74
N GLU A 406 32.64 -5.16 5.11
CA GLU A 406 32.42 -5.63 3.75
C GLU A 406 31.07 -6.38 3.63
N VAL A 407 30.76 -7.22 4.60
CA VAL A 407 29.47 -7.92 4.62
C VAL A 407 28.31 -6.95 4.94
N ALA A 408 28.56 -5.90 5.72
CA ALA A 408 27.56 -4.88 5.97
C ALA A 408 27.22 -4.10 4.68
N GLU A 409 28.23 -3.79 3.88
CA GLU A 409 28.05 -3.15 2.57
C GLU A 409 27.30 -4.07 1.60
N LEU A 410 27.61 -5.37 1.59
CA LEU A 410 26.87 -6.37 0.83
C LEU A 410 25.39 -6.44 1.21
N VAL A 411 25.08 -6.47 2.51
CA VAL A 411 23.67 -6.49 2.98
C VAL A 411 22.93 -5.22 2.57
N TYR A 412 23.61 -4.08 2.60
CA TYR A 412 23.06 -2.84 2.08
C TYR A 412 22.77 -2.92 0.57
N ASP A 413 23.67 -3.47 -0.23
CA ASP A 413 23.48 -3.66 -1.67
C ASP A 413 22.30 -4.58 -1.96
N ILE A 414 22.14 -5.68 -1.21
CA ILE A 414 20.99 -6.59 -1.29
C ILE A 414 19.70 -5.82 -0.98
N ALA A 415 19.66 -5.10 0.13
CA ALA A 415 18.49 -4.31 0.54
C ALA A 415 18.13 -3.27 -0.54
N LYS A 416 19.13 -2.60 -1.11
CA LYS A 416 18.96 -1.60 -2.16
C LYS A 416 18.46 -2.19 -3.47
N ALA A 417 18.99 -3.35 -3.88
CA ALA A 417 18.53 -4.05 -5.08
C ALA A 417 17.05 -4.46 -4.97
N ILE A 418 16.63 -4.99 -3.82
CA ILE A 418 15.24 -5.33 -3.55
C ILE A 418 14.36 -4.07 -3.60
N GLN A 419 14.76 -2.99 -2.94
CA GLN A 419 14.02 -1.72 -2.89
C GLN A 419 13.84 -1.14 -4.30
N VAL A 420 14.89 -1.08 -5.10
CA VAL A 420 14.84 -0.53 -6.46
C VAL A 420 13.96 -1.38 -7.37
N ARG A 421 14.05 -2.72 -7.28
CA ARG A 421 13.19 -3.62 -8.02
C ARG A 421 11.72 -3.43 -7.65
N ALA A 422 11.39 -3.46 -6.36
CA ALA A 422 10.02 -3.30 -5.88
C ALA A 422 9.42 -1.95 -6.32
N ALA A 423 10.18 -0.87 -6.20
CA ALA A 423 9.77 0.46 -6.65
C ALA A 423 9.55 0.53 -8.17
N GLY A 424 10.45 -0.05 -8.97
CA GLY A 424 10.33 -0.11 -10.43
C GLY A 424 9.12 -0.91 -10.89
N MET A 425 8.85 -2.05 -10.28
CA MET A 425 7.67 -2.88 -10.55
C MET A 425 6.38 -2.15 -10.19
N THR A 426 6.34 -1.53 -9.02
CA THR A 426 5.19 -0.71 -8.58
C THR A 426 4.93 0.44 -9.54
N ALA A 427 5.99 1.14 -9.99
CA ALA A 427 5.87 2.21 -10.97
C ALA A 427 5.31 1.71 -12.32
N ALA A 428 5.78 0.54 -12.80
CA ALA A 428 5.25 -0.08 -14.02
C ALA A 428 3.75 -0.37 -13.91
N ALA A 429 3.31 -0.91 -12.77
CA ALA A 429 1.92 -1.23 -12.53
C ALA A 429 1.04 0.03 -12.37
N VAL A 430 1.53 1.09 -11.72
CA VAL A 430 0.85 2.39 -11.66
C VAL A 430 0.63 2.96 -13.07
N ILE A 431 1.67 2.94 -13.92
CA ILE A 431 1.57 3.39 -15.32
C ILE A 431 0.54 2.54 -16.07
N ALA A 432 0.58 1.22 -15.90
CA ALA A 432 -0.36 0.29 -16.54
C ALA A 432 -1.82 0.55 -16.12
N LEU A 433 -2.08 0.79 -14.85
CA LEU A 433 -3.42 1.09 -14.34
C LEU A 433 -3.95 2.43 -14.84
N LEU A 434 -3.09 3.46 -14.86
CA LEU A 434 -3.47 4.78 -15.41
C LEU A 434 -3.77 4.68 -16.91
N ALA A 435 -3.03 3.85 -17.67
CA ALA A 435 -3.32 3.60 -19.07
C ALA A 435 -4.63 2.80 -19.25
N CYS A 436 -4.88 1.79 -18.40
CA CYS A 436 -6.14 1.03 -18.38
C CYS A 436 -7.36 1.94 -18.12
N ALA A 437 -7.18 2.99 -17.30
CA ALA A 437 -8.21 3.98 -16.97
C ALA A 437 -8.33 5.12 -18.01
N ASP A 438 -7.58 5.11 -19.10
CA ASP A 438 -7.47 6.15 -20.14
C ASP A 438 -6.99 7.51 -19.59
N GLU A 439 -6.28 7.49 -18.47
CA GLU A 439 -5.67 8.69 -17.90
C GLU A 439 -4.35 9.08 -18.59
N ILE A 440 -3.71 8.11 -19.21
CA ILE A 440 -2.49 8.27 -20.01
C ILE A 440 -2.52 7.34 -21.22
N HIS A 441 -1.74 7.66 -22.23
CA HIS A 441 -1.52 6.80 -23.41
C HIS A 441 -0.04 6.48 -23.56
N PHE A 442 0.25 5.24 -23.93
CA PHE A 442 1.62 4.87 -24.30
C PHE A 442 1.99 5.57 -25.61
N SER A 443 3.11 6.28 -25.62
CA SER A 443 3.63 6.89 -26.87
C SER A 443 4.07 5.80 -27.83
N SER A 444 3.60 5.86 -29.07
CA SER A 444 4.06 5.01 -30.16
C SER A 444 5.46 5.41 -30.71
N ALA A 445 6.01 6.55 -30.25
CA ALA A 445 7.32 6.99 -30.67
C ALA A 445 8.43 6.04 -30.16
N PRO A 446 9.35 5.59 -31.01
CA PRO A 446 10.51 4.83 -30.56
C PRO A 446 11.31 5.67 -29.53
N PRO A 447 12.00 5.02 -28.57
CA PRO A 447 12.83 5.74 -27.63
C PRO A 447 13.88 6.56 -28.42
N PRO A 448 14.25 7.77 -27.94
CA PRO A 448 15.31 8.54 -28.58
C PRO A 448 16.57 7.68 -28.61
N THR A 449 17.12 7.46 -29.81
CA THR A 449 18.25 6.59 -30.11
C THR A 449 19.58 7.00 -29.46
N ASN A 450 19.59 8.08 -28.69
CA ASN A 450 20.74 8.65 -28.00
C ASN A 450 20.80 8.42 -26.48
N ALA A 451 20.09 7.44 -25.94
CA ALA A 451 20.41 6.94 -24.62
C ALA A 451 21.55 5.93 -24.75
N GLY A 452 22.80 6.41 -24.73
CA GLY A 452 23.97 5.56 -24.54
C GLY A 452 23.78 4.63 -23.34
N PRO A 453 24.49 3.50 -23.26
CA PRO A 453 24.37 2.58 -22.15
C PRO A 453 24.50 3.36 -20.85
N LEU A 454 23.53 3.19 -19.96
CA LEU A 454 23.62 3.71 -18.59
C LEU A 454 24.92 3.14 -18.02
N GLN A 455 25.97 3.95 -18.01
CA GLN A 455 27.20 3.59 -17.33
C GLN A 455 26.79 3.23 -15.91
N GLN A 456 27.15 2.02 -15.47
CA GLN A 456 27.14 1.63 -14.07
C GLN A 456 27.98 2.66 -13.32
N HIS A 457 27.33 3.70 -12.82
CA HIS A 457 28.02 4.64 -11.97
C HIS A 457 28.33 3.92 -10.65
N LYS A 458 29.60 3.52 -10.49
CA LYS A 458 30.18 3.36 -9.18
C LYS A 458 29.77 4.60 -8.38
N TRP A 459 29.02 4.40 -7.34
CA TRP A 459 28.62 5.45 -6.41
C TRP A 459 29.87 6.00 -5.72
N HIS A 460 30.56 6.94 -6.36
CA HIS A 460 31.65 7.63 -5.72
C HIS A 460 31.09 8.56 -4.63
N ARG A 461 31.60 8.38 -3.43
CA ARG A 461 31.49 9.32 -2.31
C ARG A 461 31.84 10.73 -2.79
N GLY A 462 30.83 11.56 -3.00
CA GLY A 462 31.06 12.93 -3.43
C GLY A 462 29.74 13.64 -3.66
N SER A 463 29.45 14.58 -2.78
CA SER A 463 28.39 15.58 -2.82
C SER A 463 27.99 15.98 -4.24
N ASN A 464 26.83 15.56 -4.74
CA ASN A 464 26.10 16.39 -5.68
C ASN A 464 24.62 16.00 -5.78
N ARG A 465 23.78 16.87 -5.25
CA ARG A 465 22.29 16.84 -5.35
C ARG A 465 21.75 16.90 -6.80
N ARG A 466 22.62 16.84 -7.84
CA ARG A 466 22.22 17.02 -9.25
C ARG A 466 22.06 15.74 -10.06
N THR A 467 22.51 14.59 -9.57
CA THR A 467 22.47 13.32 -10.34
C THR A 467 21.16 12.55 -10.20
N HIS A 468 20.41 12.75 -9.15
CA HIS A 468 19.05 12.19 -9.01
C HIS A 468 18.07 12.72 -10.08
N GLY A 469 18.36 13.86 -10.68
CA GLY A 469 17.48 14.52 -11.64
C GLY A 469 17.37 13.87 -13.03
N ARG A 470 18.19 12.87 -13.42
CA ARG A 470 18.17 12.35 -14.81
C ARG A 470 17.23 11.17 -15.01
N ILE A 471 17.17 10.21 -14.08
CA ILE A 471 16.18 9.11 -14.15
C ILE A 471 14.79 9.68 -13.89
N TYR A 472 14.67 10.56 -12.90
CA TYR A 472 13.46 11.31 -12.58
C TYR A 472 13.00 12.17 -13.76
N ARG A 473 13.90 12.84 -14.51
CA ARG A 473 13.52 13.76 -15.59
C ARG A 473 12.89 13.07 -16.80
N TRP A 474 13.13 11.80 -17.01
CA TRP A 474 12.53 11.06 -18.13
C TRP A 474 11.15 10.48 -17.78
N LEU A 475 10.94 10.01 -16.56
CA LEU A 475 9.61 9.66 -16.02
C LEU A 475 8.76 10.93 -15.75
N TYR A 476 9.41 12.08 -15.53
CA TYR A 476 8.77 13.38 -15.24
C TYR A 476 8.28 14.13 -16.47
N ARG A 477 8.73 13.85 -17.68
CA ARG A 477 8.26 14.61 -18.86
C ARG A 477 6.76 14.47 -19.13
N PRO A 478 6.11 13.30 -18.94
CA PRO A 478 4.65 13.23 -18.91
C PRO A 478 4.01 13.52 -17.54
N PHE A 479 4.75 13.38 -16.42
CA PHE A 479 4.20 13.40 -15.06
C PHE A 479 5.10 14.13 -14.04
N PRO A 480 5.21 15.46 -14.09
CA PRO A 480 5.95 16.20 -13.08
C PRO A 480 5.30 16.00 -11.70
N GLY A 481 5.99 15.35 -10.78
CA GLY A 481 5.56 15.20 -9.38
C GLY A 481 5.17 13.79 -8.90
N LEU A 482 4.98 12.80 -9.78
CA LEU A 482 4.58 11.45 -9.35
C LEU A 482 5.70 10.73 -8.56
N LEU A 483 6.92 10.73 -9.07
CA LEU A 483 8.05 10.05 -8.42
C LEU A 483 8.64 10.82 -7.22
N ASP A 484 8.59 12.15 -7.23
CA ASP A 484 8.98 12.96 -6.07
C ASP A 484 8.06 12.71 -4.86
N ARG A 485 6.80 12.38 -5.13
CA ARG A 485 5.84 11.95 -4.12
C ARG A 485 6.01 10.49 -3.71
N LEU A 486 6.35 9.59 -4.64
CA LEU A 486 6.65 8.19 -4.32
C LEU A 486 7.95 8.06 -3.51
N SER A 487 8.95 8.93 -3.74
CA SER A 487 10.17 8.96 -2.92
C SER A 487 9.94 9.55 -1.52
N ARG A 488 8.95 10.44 -1.35
CA ARG A 488 8.54 10.98 -0.04
C ARG A 488 7.65 10.04 0.76
N PHE A 489 7.10 8.99 0.16
CA PHE A 489 6.38 7.94 0.91
C PHE A 489 7.30 7.10 1.80
N SER A 490 8.63 7.13 1.59
CA SER A 490 9.61 6.54 2.51
C SER A 490 9.87 7.38 3.78
N GLU A 491 9.39 8.64 3.81
CA GLU A 491 9.57 9.58 4.93
C GLU A 491 8.33 9.73 5.82
N TRP A 492 7.27 8.96 5.58
CA TRP A 492 6.14 8.95 6.50
C TRP A 492 6.48 8.06 7.69
N ASP A 493 6.88 8.70 8.77
CA ASP A 493 6.98 8.15 10.10
C ASP A 493 5.74 7.29 10.41
N TYR A 494 5.93 5.99 10.44
CA TYR A 494 5.05 5.08 11.15
C TYR A 494 5.32 5.28 12.65
N GLY A 495 4.83 6.36 13.20
CA GLY A 495 4.67 6.50 14.65
C GLY A 495 3.76 5.36 15.10
N CYS A 496 4.31 4.50 15.94
CA CYS A 496 3.70 3.33 16.60
C CYS A 496 2.34 3.62 17.22
#